data_b00e3fd81e96dd51e5e1ef58e823099e
#
_entry.id   b00e3fd81e96dd51e5e1ef58e823099e
#
_cell.length_a   1.000
_cell.length_b   1.000
_cell.length_c   1.000
_cell.angle_alpha   90.00
_cell.angle_beta   90.00
_cell.angle_gamma   90.00
#
_symmetry.space_group_name_H-M   'P 1'
#
loop_
_entity.id
_entity.type
_entity.pdbx_description
1 polymer ?
#
loop_
_entity_poly.entity_id
_entity_poly.type
_entity_poly.pdbx_seq_one_letter_code
_entity_poly.pdbx_strand_id
1 'polypeptide(L)'
;MFDPLIIAIALVCGLISRLAGLPALIGYLAAGFFLNEFHIQAGALLESLANTGITLLLFTIGLKLQPRELLEAKIWGTTLVHMVIMQGFFLGILLIAGFLLPELNLNFTGALLVAFALTFSSTIFVIQVLQDKGEMSSRHAAQAIGILLIQDVAAVLFLVASKGALPKPEAIFLLLLFPLRGVIQYLMSRAGHGELLTLFGFALALGGAHLFEVAGIEGDLGALFLGALLAGTQKSKELSRRLIQFKDLFLVCFFLSIGLAGWPTEEMLLVAAIIGLLVIIKPVVYFPLMTLLHTPPRTALLCASAMGNYSEFGLVVIVMASKAGWIDMHWGSAISVAIAVSFIVSSSLNSRAHSLYRRYHSFWLNFESSKVTEDTPDTEGARIIVLGMGNIGTGAFDTIAEKHGRAVLGVDVNARKLQEHSRVHRRVVSADASDPDFWYRVNLGEIELILIALTHHEENMLVANMMRELGYKGKVAAVVRFNEEATELEANGFSAFNLYEHAGAGFASHAAQRL
;
A
#
# COMPACT_ATOMS: atom_id res chain seq x y z
N MET A 1 11.28 29.32 15.14
CA MET A 1 12.40 28.84 14.32
C MET A 1 12.41 27.32 14.46
N PHE A 2 12.57 26.58 13.38
CA PHE A 2 12.68 25.11 13.49
C PHE A 2 14.00 24.82 14.24
N ASP A 3 13.92 24.20 15.40
CA ASP A 3 15.12 23.89 16.17
C ASP A 3 15.80 22.68 15.52
N PRO A 4 17.04 22.79 15.03
CA PRO A 4 17.78 21.68 14.47
C PRO A 4 17.87 20.46 15.40
N LEU A 5 17.78 20.70 16.71
CA LEU A 5 17.79 19.64 17.71
C LEU A 5 16.56 18.74 17.59
N ILE A 6 15.39 19.31 17.33
CA ILE A 6 14.13 18.55 17.13
C ILE A 6 14.27 17.61 15.93
N ILE A 7 14.83 18.11 14.82
CA ILE A 7 15.06 17.29 13.63
C ILE A 7 16.07 16.17 13.91
N ALA A 8 17.16 16.49 14.63
CA ALA A 8 18.19 15.51 14.98
C ALA A 8 17.63 14.39 15.88
N ILE A 9 16.83 14.73 16.88
CA ILE A 9 16.18 13.76 17.78
C ILE A 9 15.19 12.89 16.98
N ALA A 10 14.36 13.51 16.13
CA ALA A 10 13.43 12.77 15.27
C ALA A 10 14.18 11.79 14.35
N LEU A 11 15.29 12.23 13.73
CA LEU A 11 16.13 11.39 12.88
C LEU A 11 16.71 10.20 13.66
N VAL A 12 17.29 10.44 14.84
CA VAL A 12 17.89 9.39 15.67
C VAL A 12 16.85 8.36 16.09
N CYS A 13 15.70 8.82 16.61
CA CYS A 13 14.62 7.93 17.03
C CYS A 13 14.04 7.16 15.84
N GLY A 14 13.85 7.81 14.68
CA GLY A 14 13.41 7.17 13.46
C GLY A 14 14.38 6.09 12.96
N LEU A 15 15.69 6.38 13.03
CA LEU A 15 16.74 5.42 12.69
C LEU A 15 16.74 4.21 13.63
N ILE A 16 16.65 4.44 14.95
CA ILE A 16 16.57 3.37 15.94
C ILE A 16 15.36 2.47 15.67
N SER A 17 14.18 3.07 15.41
CA SER A 17 12.97 2.33 15.06
C SER A 17 13.19 1.46 13.83
N ARG A 18 13.79 2.00 12.77
CA ARG A 18 14.08 1.27 11.54
C ARG A 18 15.09 0.14 11.73
N LEU A 19 16.13 0.36 12.52
CA LEU A 19 17.12 -0.69 12.88
C LEU A 19 16.48 -1.83 13.70
N ALA A 20 15.42 -1.52 14.46
CA ALA A 20 14.61 -2.50 15.18
C ALA A 20 13.60 -3.26 14.27
N GLY A 21 13.59 -2.98 12.94
CA GLY A 21 12.65 -3.58 12.00
C GLY A 21 11.23 -2.99 12.06
N LEU A 22 11.08 -1.79 12.61
CA LEU A 22 9.82 -1.08 12.76
C LEU A 22 9.76 0.13 11.82
N PRO A 23 8.56 0.57 11.42
CA PRO A 23 8.41 1.83 10.68
C PRO A 23 9.01 3.02 11.42
N ALA A 24 9.68 3.92 10.70
CA ALA A 24 10.29 5.12 11.28
C ALA A 24 9.28 6.05 11.97
N LEU A 25 8.00 5.97 11.61
CA LEU A 25 6.89 6.71 12.21
C LEU A 25 6.81 6.53 13.74
N ILE A 26 7.07 5.30 14.23
CA ILE A 26 7.10 4.99 15.67
C ILE A 26 8.21 5.79 16.33
N GLY A 27 9.38 5.88 15.68
CA GLY A 27 10.51 6.67 16.16
C GLY A 27 10.18 8.17 16.23
N TYR A 28 9.47 8.72 15.24
CA TYR A 28 9.06 10.13 15.25
C TYR A 28 8.07 10.45 16.37
N LEU A 29 7.13 9.53 16.62
CA LEU A 29 6.19 9.63 17.72
C LEU A 29 6.92 9.56 19.07
N ALA A 30 7.84 8.60 19.24
CA ALA A 30 8.66 8.47 20.43
C ALA A 30 9.54 9.72 20.67
N ALA A 31 10.09 10.31 19.59
CA ALA A 31 10.81 11.58 19.67
C ALA A 31 9.94 12.71 20.19
N GLY A 32 8.67 12.78 19.75
CA GLY A 32 7.71 13.77 20.24
C GLY A 32 7.42 13.60 21.74
N PHE A 33 7.15 12.39 22.20
CA PHE A 33 6.97 12.10 23.63
C PHE A 33 8.23 12.46 24.43
N PHE A 34 9.41 12.08 23.96
CA PHE A 34 10.67 12.42 24.60
C PHE A 34 10.87 13.94 24.73
N LEU A 35 10.61 14.69 23.66
CA LEU A 35 10.73 16.14 23.67
C LEU A 35 9.69 16.81 24.59
N ASN A 36 8.51 16.23 24.73
CA ASN A 36 7.48 16.72 25.65
C ASN A 36 7.94 16.68 27.11
N GLU A 37 8.71 15.65 27.52
CA GLU A 37 9.30 15.59 28.88
C GLU A 37 10.23 16.76 29.19
N PHE A 38 10.83 17.38 28.18
CA PHE A 38 11.63 18.60 28.32
C PHE A 38 10.82 19.89 28.15
N HIS A 39 9.48 19.79 28.20
CA HIS A 39 8.55 20.93 28.03
C HIS A 39 8.71 21.67 26.69
N ILE A 40 9.23 20.99 25.67
CA ILE A 40 9.29 21.54 24.32
C ILE A 40 7.90 21.42 23.70
N GLN A 41 7.35 22.56 23.26
CA GLN A 41 6.04 22.61 22.63
C GLN A 41 6.13 22.67 21.11
N ALA A 42 5.10 22.18 20.42
CA ALA A 42 4.97 22.33 18.99
C ALA A 42 4.86 23.83 18.63
N GLY A 43 5.82 24.34 17.88
CA GLY A 43 5.75 25.69 17.36
C GLY A 43 4.81 25.79 16.16
N ALA A 44 4.27 26.99 15.88
CA ALA A 44 3.36 27.25 14.77
C ALA A 44 3.87 26.75 13.40
N LEU A 45 5.17 26.74 13.18
CA LEU A 45 5.77 26.20 11.95
C LEU A 45 5.62 24.68 11.86
N LEU A 46 5.84 23.96 12.97
CA LEU A 46 5.68 22.49 13.01
C LEU A 46 4.23 22.10 12.71
N GLU A 47 3.27 22.80 13.33
CA GLU A 47 1.85 22.58 13.10
C GLU A 47 1.44 22.89 11.64
N SER A 48 1.95 23.99 11.09
CA SER A 48 1.70 24.34 9.68
C SER A 48 2.24 23.28 8.72
N LEU A 49 3.45 22.75 8.96
CA LEU A 49 4.03 21.69 8.15
C LEU A 49 3.26 20.37 8.33
N ALA A 50 2.82 20.05 9.54
CA ALA A 50 2.00 18.87 9.80
C ALA A 50 0.66 18.94 9.04
N ASN A 51 -0.04 20.07 9.09
CA ASN A 51 -1.29 20.28 8.34
C ASN A 51 -1.05 20.23 6.83
N THR A 52 0.02 20.84 6.31
CA THR A 52 0.42 20.74 4.89
C THR A 52 0.66 19.28 4.49
N GLY A 53 1.24 18.48 5.38
CA GLY A 53 1.43 17.05 5.18
C GLY A 53 0.11 16.30 4.97
N ILE A 54 -0.91 16.59 5.77
CA ILE A 54 -2.24 16.00 5.64
C ILE A 54 -2.87 16.41 4.29
N THR A 55 -2.83 17.69 3.96
CA THR A 55 -3.37 18.21 2.69
C THR A 55 -2.70 17.54 1.47
N LEU A 56 -1.37 17.40 1.47
CA LEU A 56 -0.64 16.69 0.41
C LEU A 56 -0.94 15.20 0.39
N LEU A 57 -1.12 14.59 1.56
CA LEU A 57 -1.52 13.19 1.67
C LEU A 57 -2.85 12.97 0.95
N LEU A 58 -3.87 13.77 1.26
CA LEU A 58 -5.20 13.68 0.67
C LEU A 58 -5.18 13.96 -0.84
N PHE A 59 -4.40 14.95 -1.29
CA PHE A 59 -4.21 15.21 -2.72
C PHE A 59 -3.59 14.01 -3.44
N THR A 60 -2.55 13.39 -2.87
CA THR A 60 -1.88 12.22 -3.47
C THR A 60 -2.77 10.99 -3.50
N ILE A 61 -3.66 10.82 -2.52
CA ILE A 61 -4.70 9.79 -2.55
C ILE A 61 -5.65 10.07 -3.71
N GLY A 62 -6.14 11.31 -3.83
CA GLY A 62 -6.97 11.71 -4.95
C GLY A 62 -6.34 11.32 -6.30
N LEU A 63 -5.05 11.63 -6.51
CA LEU A 63 -4.32 11.29 -7.74
C LEU A 63 -4.26 9.77 -8.04
N LYS A 64 -4.34 8.93 -7.01
CA LYS A 64 -4.31 7.46 -7.14
C LYS A 64 -5.69 6.86 -7.37
N LEU A 65 -6.76 7.59 -7.14
CA LEU A 65 -8.13 7.09 -7.32
C LEU A 65 -8.35 6.66 -8.77
N GLN A 66 -8.43 5.35 -9.00
CA GLN A 66 -8.82 4.78 -10.28
C GLN A 66 -10.19 4.12 -10.12
N PRO A 67 -11.29 4.76 -10.54
CA PRO A 67 -12.64 4.24 -10.31
C PRO A 67 -12.88 2.81 -10.82
N ARG A 68 -12.15 2.41 -11.86
CA ARG A 68 -12.31 1.08 -12.48
C ARG A 68 -11.72 -0.06 -11.66
N GLU A 69 -10.63 0.17 -10.92
CA GLU A 69 -10.01 -0.84 -10.05
C GLU A 69 -10.79 -1.01 -8.74
N LEU A 70 -11.46 0.07 -8.30
CA LEU A 70 -12.32 0.07 -7.11
C LEU A 70 -13.66 -0.65 -7.33
N LEU A 71 -14.05 -0.94 -8.58
CA LEU A 71 -15.35 -1.54 -8.91
C LEU A 71 -15.36 -3.08 -8.81
N GLU A 72 -14.24 -3.73 -8.49
CA GLU A 72 -14.25 -5.18 -8.26
C GLU A 72 -15.05 -5.50 -6.99
N ALA A 73 -16.18 -6.20 -7.17
CA ALA A 73 -17.09 -6.55 -6.07
C ALA A 73 -16.39 -7.29 -4.92
N LYS A 74 -15.34 -8.06 -5.22
CA LYS A 74 -14.53 -8.77 -4.22
C LYS A 74 -13.79 -7.81 -3.28
N ILE A 75 -13.27 -6.69 -3.81
CA ILE A 75 -12.45 -5.75 -3.04
C ILE A 75 -13.34 -4.88 -2.17
N TRP A 76 -14.32 -4.17 -2.77
CA TRP A 76 -15.17 -3.28 -1.99
C TRP A 76 -16.08 -4.04 -1.02
N GLY A 77 -16.60 -5.23 -1.44
CA GLY A 77 -17.42 -6.08 -0.57
C GLY A 77 -16.64 -6.55 0.67
N THR A 78 -15.42 -7.08 0.48
CA THR A 78 -14.55 -7.44 1.60
C THR A 78 -14.29 -6.25 2.52
N THR A 79 -13.96 -5.09 1.95
CA THR A 79 -13.61 -3.89 2.73
C THR A 79 -14.78 -3.41 3.56
N LEU A 80 -15.95 -3.18 2.95
CA LEU A 80 -17.10 -2.63 3.65
C LEU A 80 -17.62 -3.58 4.73
N VAL A 81 -17.74 -4.88 4.41
CA VAL A 81 -18.22 -5.87 5.40
C VAL A 81 -17.22 -5.97 6.57
N HIS A 82 -15.91 -6.00 6.28
CA HIS A 82 -14.90 -6.00 7.34
C HIS A 82 -15.00 -4.74 8.19
N MET A 83 -15.09 -3.55 7.59
CA MET A 83 -15.22 -2.29 8.34
C MET A 83 -16.45 -2.29 9.26
N VAL A 84 -17.61 -2.76 8.79
CA VAL A 84 -18.82 -2.84 9.60
C VAL A 84 -18.65 -3.81 10.77
N ILE A 85 -18.07 -5.00 10.55
CA ILE A 85 -17.82 -5.98 11.61
C ILE A 85 -16.85 -5.41 12.64
N MET A 86 -15.74 -4.82 12.20
CA MET A 86 -14.74 -4.26 13.10
C MET A 86 -15.25 -3.02 13.84
N GLN A 87 -16.08 -2.20 13.18
CA GLN A 87 -16.78 -1.08 13.80
C GLN A 87 -17.63 -1.57 14.98
N GLY A 88 -18.47 -2.59 14.78
CA GLY A 88 -19.31 -3.16 15.84
C GLY A 88 -18.47 -3.77 16.97
N PHE A 89 -17.41 -4.50 16.61
CA PHE A 89 -16.52 -5.14 17.57
C PHE A 89 -15.80 -4.12 18.47
N PHE A 90 -15.14 -3.12 17.89
CA PHE A 90 -14.44 -2.10 18.68
C PHE A 90 -15.41 -1.19 19.43
N LEU A 91 -16.56 -0.85 18.84
CA LEU A 91 -17.58 -0.09 19.56
C LEU A 91 -18.04 -0.83 20.83
N GLY A 92 -18.31 -2.13 20.74
CA GLY A 92 -18.68 -2.95 21.90
C GLY A 92 -17.60 -2.93 22.99
N ILE A 93 -16.32 -3.13 22.61
CA ILE A 93 -15.20 -3.09 23.55
C ILE A 93 -15.06 -1.71 24.21
N LEU A 94 -15.13 -0.64 23.41
CA LEU A 94 -14.97 0.73 23.91
C LEU A 94 -16.12 1.15 24.86
N LEU A 95 -17.35 0.71 24.59
CA LEU A 95 -18.48 0.95 25.49
C LEU A 95 -18.31 0.20 26.81
N ILE A 96 -17.82 -1.05 26.77
CA ILE A 96 -17.50 -1.83 27.98
C ILE A 96 -16.35 -1.14 28.75
N ALA A 97 -15.28 -0.72 28.05
CA ALA A 97 -14.16 -0.01 28.65
C ALA A 97 -14.60 1.31 29.30
N GLY A 98 -15.44 2.09 28.62
CA GLY A 98 -16.00 3.34 29.18
C GLY A 98 -16.92 3.11 30.37
N PHE A 99 -17.62 1.97 30.44
CA PHE A 99 -18.41 1.60 31.62
C PHE A 99 -17.52 1.18 32.81
N LEU A 100 -16.46 0.43 32.55
CA LEU A 100 -15.53 -0.07 33.59
C LEU A 100 -14.56 1.01 34.08
N LEU A 101 -14.20 1.94 33.21
CA LEU A 101 -13.23 3.01 33.44
C LEU A 101 -13.86 4.37 33.10
N PRO A 102 -14.68 4.94 33.98
CA PRO A 102 -15.35 6.23 33.72
C PRO A 102 -14.38 7.39 33.43
N GLU A 103 -13.13 7.27 33.89
CA GLU A 103 -12.05 8.24 33.68
C GLU A 103 -11.65 8.40 32.20
N LEU A 104 -11.99 7.42 31.35
CA LEU A 104 -11.81 7.53 29.90
C LEU A 104 -12.67 8.63 29.26
N ASN A 105 -13.66 9.14 29.97
CA ASN A 105 -14.60 10.17 29.53
C ASN A 105 -15.12 9.94 28.10
N LEU A 106 -15.48 8.68 27.79
CA LEU A 106 -15.85 8.23 26.46
C LEU A 106 -17.38 8.11 26.34
N ASN A 107 -17.99 9.09 25.70
CA ASN A 107 -19.39 9.03 25.34
C ASN A 107 -19.63 8.12 24.10
N PHE A 108 -20.90 7.82 23.80
CA PHE A 108 -21.24 6.96 22.66
C PHE A 108 -20.67 7.48 21.33
N THR A 109 -20.73 8.79 21.07
CA THR A 109 -20.19 9.40 19.86
C THR A 109 -18.68 9.24 19.79
N GLY A 110 -17.97 9.48 20.88
CA GLY A 110 -16.53 9.27 20.97
C GLY A 110 -16.14 7.81 20.75
N ALA A 111 -16.85 6.87 21.39
CA ALA A 111 -16.65 5.43 21.19
C ALA A 111 -16.87 5.03 19.71
N LEU A 112 -17.90 5.57 19.08
CA LEU A 112 -18.19 5.33 17.65
C LEU A 112 -17.05 5.84 16.75
N LEU A 113 -16.52 7.03 17.05
CA LEU A 113 -15.44 7.65 16.29
C LEU A 113 -14.12 6.89 16.45
N VAL A 114 -13.77 6.50 17.67
CA VAL A 114 -12.57 5.69 17.93
C VAL A 114 -12.70 4.32 17.27
N ALA A 115 -13.85 3.66 17.41
CA ALA A 115 -14.11 2.38 16.74
C ALA A 115 -13.94 2.50 15.22
N PHE A 116 -14.46 3.57 14.61
CA PHE A 116 -14.31 3.84 13.18
C PHE A 116 -12.84 4.04 12.80
N ALA A 117 -12.09 4.83 13.55
CA ALA A 117 -10.67 5.05 13.34
C ALA A 117 -9.86 3.75 13.36
N LEU A 118 -10.24 2.78 14.20
CA LEU A 118 -9.57 1.48 14.32
C LEU A 118 -9.90 0.51 13.17
N THR A 119 -10.90 0.80 12.34
CA THR A 119 -11.21 -0.05 11.18
C THR A 119 -10.17 0.07 10.06
N PHE A 120 -9.50 1.20 9.95
CA PHE A 120 -8.52 1.48 8.89
C PHE A 120 -7.22 0.72 9.08
N SER A 121 -6.55 0.39 7.95
CA SER A 121 -5.22 -0.20 7.94
C SER A 121 -4.24 0.74 7.25
N SER A 122 -2.97 0.75 7.68
CA SER A 122 -1.94 1.67 7.20
C SER A 122 -1.44 1.30 5.81
N THR A 123 -1.62 2.21 4.87
CA THR A 123 -1.09 2.10 3.50
C THR A 123 0.44 2.09 3.50
N ILE A 124 1.07 2.91 4.36
CA ILE A 124 2.54 3.02 4.43
C ILE A 124 3.13 1.71 4.93
N PHE A 125 2.60 1.16 6.02
CA PHE A 125 3.08 -0.10 6.59
C PHE A 125 2.95 -1.26 5.60
N VAL A 126 1.78 -1.42 4.97
CA VAL A 126 1.54 -2.51 4.02
C VAL A 126 2.47 -2.42 2.80
N ILE A 127 2.62 -1.22 2.21
CA ILE A 127 3.52 -1.03 1.07
C ILE A 127 4.96 -1.34 1.46
N GLN A 128 5.42 -0.88 2.63
CA GLN A 128 6.78 -1.15 3.10
C GLN A 128 7.02 -2.65 3.28
N VAL A 129 6.11 -3.37 3.94
CA VAL A 129 6.21 -4.83 4.14
C VAL A 129 6.27 -5.57 2.80
N LEU A 130 5.44 -5.18 1.82
CA LEU A 130 5.43 -5.80 0.50
C LEU A 130 6.70 -5.49 -0.30
N GLN A 131 7.25 -4.27 -0.17
CA GLN A 131 8.52 -3.89 -0.80
C GLN A 131 9.71 -4.65 -0.20
N ASP A 132 9.80 -4.69 1.13
CA ASP A 132 10.89 -5.39 1.84
C ASP A 132 10.93 -6.89 1.52
N LYS A 133 9.78 -7.48 1.13
CA LYS A 133 9.66 -8.87 0.71
C LYS A 133 9.74 -9.08 -0.80
N GLY A 134 9.81 -8.01 -1.61
CA GLY A 134 9.76 -8.10 -3.07
C GLY A 134 8.41 -8.57 -3.63
N GLU A 135 7.30 -8.39 -2.89
CA GLU A 135 5.99 -8.96 -3.23
C GLU A 135 5.01 -7.94 -3.85
N MET A 136 5.50 -6.77 -4.28
CA MET A 136 4.65 -5.68 -4.80
C MET A 136 3.84 -6.05 -6.04
N SER A 137 4.29 -7.02 -6.84
CA SER A 137 3.59 -7.49 -8.05
C SER A 137 2.67 -8.69 -7.79
N SER A 138 2.60 -9.17 -6.54
CA SER A 138 1.81 -10.36 -6.18
C SER A 138 0.29 -10.09 -6.17
N ARG A 139 -0.51 -11.16 -6.26
CA ARG A 139 -1.97 -11.08 -6.17
C ARG A 139 -2.44 -10.52 -4.81
N HIS A 140 -1.80 -10.92 -3.72
CA HIS A 140 -2.16 -10.42 -2.39
C HIS A 140 -1.82 -8.94 -2.21
N ALA A 141 -0.73 -8.46 -2.83
CA ALA A 141 -0.40 -7.04 -2.84
C ALA A 141 -1.45 -6.22 -3.59
N ALA A 142 -1.88 -6.67 -4.78
CA ALA A 142 -2.92 -5.99 -5.54
C ALA A 142 -4.24 -5.89 -4.76
N GLN A 143 -4.64 -6.97 -4.08
CA GLN A 143 -5.84 -6.96 -3.24
C GLN A 143 -5.69 -6.06 -2.01
N ALA A 144 -4.55 -6.12 -1.29
CA ALA A 144 -4.29 -5.27 -0.14
C ALA A 144 -4.36 -3.79 -0.53
N ILE A 145 -3.69 -3.40 -1.62
CA ILE A 145 -3.70 -2.01 -2.12
C ILE A 145 -5.13 -1.58 -2.50
N GLY A 146 -5.92 -2.46 -3.12
CA GLY A 146 -7.31 -2.18 -3.44
C GLY A 146 -8.17 -1.94 -2.20
N ILE A 147 -8.03 -2.77 -1.17
CA ILE A 147 -8.73 -2.61 0.12
C ILE A 147 -8.34 -1.30 0.79
N LEU A 148 -7.04 -1.00 0.88
CA LEU A 148 -6.52 0.22 1.48
C LEU A 148 -7.09 1.47 0.79
N LEU A 149 -7.14 1.46 -0.53
CA LEU A 149 -7.66 2.58 -1.30
C LEU A 149 -9.15 2.83 -1.01
N ILE A 150 -9.96 1.78 -0.81
CA ILE A 150 -11.37 1.92 -0.43
C ILE A 150 -11.48 2.44 1.01
N GLN A 151 -10.63 1.98 1.92
CA GLN A 151 -10.58 2.51 3.28
C GLN A 151 -10.24 4.00 3.29
N ASP A 152 -9.23 4.42 2.50
CA ASP A 152 -8.85 5.82 2.37
C ASP A 152 -10.02 6.68 1.87
N VAL A 153 -10.79 6.18 0.87
CA VAL A 153 -12.01 6.84 0.40
C VAL A 153 -13.07 6.91 1.50
N ALA A 154 -13.26 5.83 2.27
CA ALA A 154 -14.23 5.82 3.37
C ALA A 154 -13.86 6.81 4.48
N ALA A 155 -12.56 6.93 4.83
CA ALA A 155 -12.06 7.92 5.78
C ALA A 155 -12.38 9.34 5.32
N VAL A 156 -12.17 9.60 4.05
CA VAL A 156 -12.44 10.91 3.45
C VAL A 156 -13.94 11.22 3.42
N LEU A 157 -14.77 10.27 2.98
CA LEU A 157 -16.24 10.45 3.00
C LEU A 157 -16.75 10.74 4.41
N PHE A 158 -16.16 10.09 5.41
CA PHE A 158 -16.45 10.39 6.81
C PHE A 158 -16.06 11.82 7.19
N LEU A 159 -14.85 12.26 6.82
CA LEU A 159 -14.37 13.63 7.08
C LEU A 159 -15.28 14.69 6.44
N VAL A 160 -15.79 14.41 5.22
CA VAL A 160 -16.79 15.24 4.54
C VAL A 160 -18.09 15.31 5.35
N ALA A 161 -18.62 14.15 5.73
CA ALA A 161 -19.92 14.05 6.39
C ALA A 161 -19.91 14.60 7.82
N SER A 162 -18.77 14.51 8.52
CA SER A 162 -18.65 14.84 9.94
C SER A 162 -18.76 16.33 10.24
N LYS A 163 -18.49 17.21 9.29
CA LYS A 163 -18.39 18.65 9.55
C LYS A 163 -19.66 19.43 9.31
N GLY A 164 -20.73 18.85 8.77
CA GLY A 164 -22.09 19.42 8.76
C GLY A 164 -22.24 20.88 8.27
N ALA A 165 -21.15 21.49 7.82
CA ALA A 165 -21.18 22.84 7.29
C ALA A 165 -21.87 22.83 5.94
N LEU A 166 -23.02 23.48 5.87
CA LEU A 166 -23.68 23.74 4.60
C LEU A 166 -22.74 24.60 3.74
N PRO A 167 -22.42 24.14 2.51
CA PRO A 167 -21.61 24.93 1.61
C PRO A 167 -22.20 26.33 1.42
N LYS A 168 -21.36 27.34 1.36
CA LYS A 168 -21.80 28.69 0.98
C LYS A 168 -22.35 28.67 -0.44
N PRO A 169 -23.20 29.62 -0.84
CA PRO A 169 -23.71 29.73 -2.22
C PRO A 169 -22.57 29.73 -3.26
N GLU A 170 -21.41 30.27 -2.90
CA GLU A 170 -20.20 30.32 -3.73
C GLU A 170 -19.65 28.95 -4.08
N ALA A 171 -19.99 27.91 -3.33
CA ALA A 171 -19.58 26.54 -3.62
C ALA A 171 -20.04 26.04 -5.00
N ILE A 172 -21.08 26.67 -5.57
CA ILE A 172 -21.54 26.36 -6.94
C ILE A 172 -20.43 26.61 -7.98
N PHE A 173 -19.51 27.55 -7.72
CA PHE A 173 -18.39 27.84 -8.63
C PHE A 173 -17.36 26.69 -8.65
N LEU A 174 -17.32 25.80 -7.64
CA LEU A 174 -16.46 24.62 -7.65
C LEU A 174 -16.86 23.65 -8.78
N LEU A 175 -18.09 23.69 -9.27
CA LEU A 175 -18.51 22.91 -10.43
C LEU A 175 -17.74 23.29 -11.70
N LEU A 176 -17.19 24.51 -11.78
CA LEU A 176 -16.32 24.94 -12.88
C LEU A 176 -15.01 24.15 -12.96
N LEU A 177 -14.59 23.49 -11.89
CA LEU A 177 -13.41 22.63 -11.88
C LEU A 177 -13.56 21.43 -12.83
N PHE A 178 -14.80 20.93 -13.07
CA PHE A 178 -15.03 19.85 -14.02
C PHE A 178 -14.66 20.22 -15.47
N PRO A 179 -15.17 21.30 -16.05
CA PRO A 179 -14.75 21.70 -17.40
C PRO A 179 -13.31 22.19 -17.45
N LEU A 180 -12.76 22.73 -16.34
CA LEU A 180 -11.37 23.14 -16.24
C LEU A 180 -10.40 21.97 -16.17
N ARG A 181 -10.85 20.73 -15.93
CA ARG A 181 -10.03 19.53 -15.91
C ARG A 181 -9.08 19.44 -17.10
N GLY A 182 -9.59 19.67 -18.30
CA GLY A 182 -8.79 19.61 -19.54
C GLY A 182 -7.65 20.64 -19.55
N VAL A 183 -7.94 21.86 -19.09
CA VAL A 183 -6.94 22.93 -18.99
C VAL A 183 -5.87 22.57 -17.95
N ILE A 184 -6.28 22.10 -16.77
CA ILE A 184 -5.36 21.71 -15.71
C ILE A 184 -4.47 20.53 -16.17
N GLN A 185 -5.04 19.54 -16.86
CA GLN A 185 -4.26 18.42 -17.43
C GLN A 185 -3.31 18.89 -18.52
N TYR A 186 -3.71 19.83 -19.37
CA TYR A 186 -2.84 20.43 -20.37
C TYR A 186 -1.66 21.17 -19.73
N LEU A 187 -1.93 22.02 -18.71
CA LEU A 187 -0.88 22.72 -17.95
C LEU A 187 0.05 21.73 -17.26
N MET A 188 -0.48 20.68 -16.64
CA MET A 188 0.31 19.62 -16.02
C MET A 188 1.22 18.91 -17.03
N SER A 189 0.75 18.70 -18.26
CA SER A 189 1.58 18.12 -19.33
C SER A 189 2.70 19.06 -19.77
N ARG A 190 2.45 20.38 -19.78
CA ARG A 190 3.43 21.42 -20.11
C ARG A 190 4.43 21.70 -19.00
N ALA A 191 4.09 21.40 -17.74
CA ALA A 191 5.01 21.47 -16.62
C ALA A 191 6.21 20.49 -16.77
N GLY A 192 6.17 19.60 -17.76
CA GLY A 192 7.27 18.72 -18.10
C GLY A 192 7.56 17.68 -17.01
N HIS A 193 8.83 17.48 -16.73
CA HIS A 193 9.35 16.56 -15.74
C HIS A 193 10.27 17.33 -14.77
N GLY A 194 10.22 17.04 -13.47
CA GLY A 194 11.12 17.65 -12.49
C GLY A 194 10.43 18.58 -11.51
N GLU A 195 11.11 19.63 -11.11
CA GLU A 195 10.73 20.56 -10.06
C GLU A 195 9.43 21.32 -10.37
N LEU A 196 9.24 21.73 -11.64
CA LEU A 196 8.05 22.47 -12.04
C LEU A 196 6.79 21.62 -11.92
N LEU A 197 6.85 20.32 -12.21
CA LEU A 197 5.72 19.40 -11.99
C LEU A 197 5.43 19.25 -10.51
N THR A 198 6.46 19.18 -9.66
CA THR A 198 6.30 19.11 -8.21
C THR A 198 5.66 20.39 -7.67
N LEU A 199 6.15 21.55 -8.07
CA LEU A 199 5.59 22.86 -7.70
C LEU A 199 4.13 22.99 -8.16
N PHE A 200 3.81 22.51 -9.37
CA PHE A 200 2.46 22.45 -9.89
C PHE A 200 1.54 21.60 -8.98
N GLY A 201 2.04 20.46 -8.49
CA GLY A 201 1.31 19.62 -7.54
C GLY A 201 1.03 20.32 -6.21
N PHE A 202 2.03 21.01 -5.65
CA PHE A 202 1.83 21.82 -4.45
C PHE A 202 0.81 22.95 -4.67
N ALA A 203 0.93 23.66 -5.77
CA ALA A 203 -0.01 24.73 -6.11
C ALA A 203 -1.44 24.24 -6.24
N LEU A 204 -1.65 23.06 -6.82
CA LEU A 204 -2.98 22.45 -6.91
C LEU A 204 -3.49 21.93 -5.57
N ALA A 205 -2.64 21.27 -4.77
CA ALA A 205 -3.05 20.75 -3.48
C ALA A 205 -3.46 21.90 -2.52
N LEU A 206 -2.58 22.88 -2.34
CA LEU A 206 -2.82 24.01 -1.44
C LEU A 206 -3.84 25.00 -2.01
N GLY A 207 -3.80 25.26 -3.32
CA GLY A 207 -4.78 26.10 -4.01
C GLY A 207 -6.17 25.47 -3.98
N GLY A 208 -6.28 24.16 -4.17
CA GLY A 208 -7.53 23.41 -4.02
C GLY A 208 -8.08 23.48 -2.62
N ALA A 209 -7.23 23.31 -1.62
CA ALA A 209 -7.60 23.46 -0.23
C ALA A 209 -8.16 24.86 0.04
N HIS A 210 -7.45 25.89 -0.38
CA HIS A 210 -7.88 27.27 -0.18
C HIS A 210 -9.19 27.62 -0.91
N LEU A 211 -9.37 27.14 -2.15
CA LEU A 211 -10.61 27.35 -2.89
C LEU A 211 -11.84 26.77 -2.19
N PHE A 212 -11.70 25.60 -1.58
CA PHE A 212 -12.77 24.95 -0.85
C PHE A 212 -13.06 25.67 0.48
N GLU A 213 -12.03 26.14 1.19
CA GLU A 213 -12.18 26.95 2.42
C GLU A 213 -12.95 28.24 2.15
N VAL A 214 -12.66 28.95 1.05
CA VAL A 214 -13.39 30.16 0.65
C VAL A 214 -14.86 29.82 0.37
N ALA A 215 -15.14 28.64 -0.21
CA ALA A 215 -16.50 28.16 -0.46
C ALA A 215 -17.21 27.64 0.81
N GLY A 216 -16.57 27.73 1.98
CA GLY A 216 -17.12 27.25 3.26
C GLY A 216 -17.08 25.73 3.42
N ILE A 217 -16.27 25.07 2.60
CA ILE A 217 -16.01 23.63 2.65
C ILE A 217 -14.59 23.42 3.18
N GLU A 218 -14.34 22.28 3.80
CA GLU A 218 -13.01 21.97 4.31
C GLU A 218 -11.94 21.94 3.23
N GLY A 219 -10.81 22.62 3.47
CA GLY A 219 -9.71 22.71 2.51
C GLY A 219 -9.13 21.36 2.09
N ASP A 220 -8.99 20.46 3.03
CA ASP A 220 -8.45 19.11 2.79
C ASP A 220 -9.26 18.33 1.75
N LEU A 221 -10.58 18.56 1.69
CA LEU A 221 -11.45 18.00 0.66
C LEU A 221 -11.16 18.58 -0.71
N GLY A 222 -10.80 19.86 -0.78
CA GLY A 222 -10.41 20.51 -2.03
C GLY A 222 -9.15 19.90 -2.63
N ALA A 223 -8.16 19.63 -1.80
CA ALA A 223 -6.95 18.92 -2.20
C ALA A 223 -7.26 17.52 -2.75
N LEU A 224 -8.03 16.74 -2.02
CA LEU A 224 -8.47 15.42 -2.47
C LEU A 224 -9.24 15.47 -3.78
N PHE A 225 -10.23 16.36 -3.87
CA PHE A 225 -11.09 16.50 -5.04
C PHE A 225 -10.27 16.84 -6.29
N LEU A 226 -9.34 17.82 -6.20
CA LEU A 226 -8.45 18.14 -7.32
C LEU A 226 -7.53 16.99 -7.68
N GLY A 227 -7.03 16.25 -6.70
CA GLY A 227 -6.28 15.01 -6.94
C GLY A 227 -7.10 13.98 -7.71
N ALA A 228 -8.32 13.69 -7.28
CA ALA A 228 -9.25 12.76 -7.93
C ALA A 228 -9.66 13.22 -9.35
N LEU A 229 -9.86 14.52 -9.53
CA LEU A 229 -10.19 15.11 -10.83
C LEU A 229 -9.08 14.85 -11.86
N LEU A 230 -7.82 14.81 -11.43
CA LEU A 230 -6.64 14.60 -12.30
C LEU A 230 -6.23 13.12 -12.41
N ALA A 231 -6.84 12.24 -11.63
CA ALA A 231 -6.49 10.82 -11.60
C ALA A 231 -6.61 10.14 -12.99
N GLY A 232 -5.92 9.02 -13.14
CA GLY A 232 -6.03 8.13 -14.29
C GLY A 232 -5.08 8.45 -15.46
N THR A 233 -4.23 9.48 -15.37
CA THR A 233 -3.24 9.80 -16.42
C THR A 233 -1.82 9.33 -16.02
N GLN A 234 -0.94 9.14 -17.00
CA GLN A 234 0.48 8.84 -16.72
C GLN A 234 1.16 9.98 -15.95
N LYS A 235 0.76 11.23 -16.27
CA LYS A 235 1.27 12.42 -15.58
C LYS A 235 0.82 12.50 -14.13
N SER A 236 -0.42 12.11 -13.81
CA SER A 236 -0.87 12.05 -12.42
C SER A 236 -0.13 10.99 -11.61
N LYS A 237 0.23 9.86 -12.21
CA LYS A 237 1.08 8.83 -11.58
C LYS A 237 2.49 9.36 -11.30
N GLU A 238 3.08 10.08 -12.24
CA GLU A 238 4.39 10.71 -12.06
C GLU A 238 4.34 11.76 -10.96
N LEU A 239 3.34 12.65 -10.99
CA LEU A 239 3.14 13.66 -9.96
C LEU A 239 2.96 13.03 -8.57
N SER A 240 2.12 12.01 -8.45
CA SER A 240 1.93 11.29 -7.19
C SER A 240 3.24 10.74 -6.64
N ARG A 241 4.08 10.10 -7.48
CA ARG A 241 5.38 9.56 -7.06
C ARG A 241 6.33 10.64 -6.54
N ARG A 242 6.32 11.84 -7.15
CA ARG A 242 7.15 12.96 -6.70
C ARG A 242 6.69 13.54 -5.38
N LEU A 243 5.37 13.71 -5.22
CA LEU A 243 4.80 14.29 -4.01
C LEU A 243 4.89 13.35 -2.79
N ILE A 244 4.99 12.03 -3.00
CA ILE A 244 5.14 11.06 -1.89
C ILE A 244 6.35 11.41 -1.02
N GLN A 245 7.49 11.77 -1.59
CA GLN A 245 8.69 12.11 -0.81
C GLN A 245 8.48 13.33 0.10
N PHE A 246 7.79 14.35 -0.39
CA PHE A 246 7.46 15.54 0.42
C PHE A 246 6.40 15.23 1.47
N LYS A 247 5.38 14.47 1.10
CA LYS A 247 4.37 13.99 2.04
C LYS A 247 5.01 13.29 3.23
N ASP A 248 5.94 12.37 2.98
CA ASP A 248 6.60 11.60 4.03
C ASP A 248 7.43 12.52 4.95
N LEU A 249 8.10 13.54 4.41
CA LEU A 249 8.80 14.54 5.21
C LEU A 249 7.84 15.33 6.12
N PHE A 250 6.70 15.75 5.61
CA PHE A 250 5.71 16.49 6.41
C PHE A 250 4.98 15.60 7.42
N LEU A 251 4.83 14.31 7.14
CA LEU A 251 4.30 13.35 8.11
C LEU A 251 5.22 13.17 9.32
N VAL A 252 6.52 13.37 9.20
CA VAL A 252 7.43 13.44 10.36
C VAL A 252 6.94 14.53 11.33
N CYS A 253 6.63 15.73 10.80
CA CYS A 253 6.12 16.83 11.60
C CYS A 253 4.78 16.50 12.27
N PHE A 254 3.90 15.79 11.56
CA PHE A 254 2.62 15.34 12.06
C PHE A 254 2.76 14.37 13.24
N PHE A 255 3.54 13.28 13.10
CA PHE A 255 3.73 12.33 14.19
C PHE A 255 4.47 12.95 15.39
N LEU A 256 5.44 13.81 15.10
CA LEU A 256 6.16 14.54 16.12
C LEU A 256 5.22 15.46 16.92
N SER A 257 4.31 16.18 16.25
CA SER A 257 3.35 17.07 16.90
C SER A 257 2.37 16.32 17.82
N ILE A 258 2.01 15.09 17.45
CA ILE A 258 1.16 14.24 18.29
C ILE A 258 1.91 13.82 19.56
N GLY A 259 3.17 13.38 19.43
CA GLY A 259 3.99 13.04 20.59
C GLY A 259 4.23 14.26 21.51
N LEU A 260 4.42 15.45 20.93
CA LEU A 260 4.56 16.70 21.68
C LEU A 260 3.28 17.13 22.43
N ALA A 261 2.12 16.62 22.05
CA ALA A 261 0.87 16.84 22.79
C ALA A 261 0.86 16.13 24.16
N GLY A 262 1.81 15.24 24.42
CA GLY A 262 2.01 14.58 25.71
C GLY A 262 1.57 13.12 25.75
N TRP A 263 1.97 12.46 26.81
CA TRP A 263 1.60 11.07 27.06
C TRP A 263 0.10 10.93 27.34
N PRO A 264 -0.52 9.83 26.94
CA PRO A 264 -1.87 9.48 27.42
C PRO A 264 -1.82 9.22 28.94
N THR A 265 -2.98 9.29 29.61
CA THR A 265 -3.09 8.90 31.02
C THR A 265 -2.76 7.41 31.20
N GLU A 266 -2.47 6.97 32.43
CA GLU A 266 -2.14 5.57 32.69
C GLU A 266 -3.27 4.62 32.25
N GLU A 267 -4.52 5.00 32.50
CA GLU A 267 -5.69 4.23 32.10
C GLU A 267 -5.82 4.18 30.56
N MET A 268 -5.63 5.31 29.89
CA MET A 268 -5.64 5.39 28.44
C MET A 268 -4.48 4.62 27.82
N LEU A 269 -3.31 4.60 28.47
CA LEU A 269 -2.16 3.83 28.00
C LEU A 269 -2.46 2.32 28.04
N LEU A 270 -3.09 1.85 29.12
CA LEU A 270 -3.51 0.46 29.25
C LEU A 270 -4.52 0.09 28.15
N VAL A 271 -5.54 0.93 27.95
CA VAL A 271 -6.56 0.72 26.91
C VAL A 271 -5.92 0.74 25.51
N ALA A 272 -5.01 1.68 25.25
CA ALA A 272 -4.27 1.77 24.00
C ALA A 272 -3.43 0.51 23.72
N ALA A 273 -2.75 -0.01 24.75
CA ALA A 273 -1.98 -1.25 24.62
C ALA A 273 -2.88 -2.46 24.33
N ILE A 274 -4.01 -2.58 25.01
CA ILE A 274 -5.00 -3.64 24.77
C ILE A 274 -5.55 -3.54 23.34
N ILE A 275 -5.99 -2.35 22.92
CA ILE A 275 -6.46 -2.10 21.55
C ILE A 275 -5.38 -2.46 20.53
N GLY A 276 -4.13 -2.05 20.79
CA GLY A 276 -2.98 -2.38 19.94
C GLY A 276 -2.79 -3.89 19.76
N LEU A 277 -2.96 -4.69 20.80
CA LEU A 277 -2.89 -6.15 20.75
C LEU A 277 -4.10 -6.78 20.06
N LEU A 278 -5.29 -6.19 20.21
CA LEU A 278 -6.51 -6.65 19.56
C LEU A 278 -6.49 -6.50 18.04
N VAL A 279 -5.50 -5.83 17.48
CA VAL A 279 -5.30 -5.75 16.03
C VAL A 279 -5.26 -7.12 15.35
N ILE A 280 -4.87 -8.17 16.06
CA ILE A 280 -4.82 -9.54 15.54
C ILE A 280 -6.20 -10.06 15.10
N ILE A 281 -7.28 -9.47 15.57
CA ILE A 281 -8.65 -9.83 15.15
C ILE A 281 -8.93 -9.39 13.71
N LYS A 282 -8.30 -8.30 13.23
CA LYS A 282 -8.48 -7.85 11.84
C LYS A 282 -8.15 -8.93 10.82
N PRO A 283 -6.94 -9.54 10.81
CA PRO A 283 -6.64 -10.64 9.89
C PRO A 283 -7.54 -11.88 10.11
N VAL A 284 -7.97 -12.17 11.33
CA VAL A 284 -8.89 -13.27 11.62
C VAL A 284 -10.26 -13.04 10.96
N VAL A 285 -10.70 -11.80 10.84
CA VAL A 285 -11.95 -11.44 10.15
C VAL A 285 -11.73 -11.32 8.63
N TYR A 286 -10.61 -10.74 8.18
CA TYR A 286 -10.31 -10.60 6.75
C TYR A 286 -10.23 -11.95 6.03
N PHE A 287 -9.50 -12.92 6.61
CA PHE A 287 -9.25 -14.21 5.98
C PHE A 287 -10.54 -14.92 5.53
N PRO A 288 -11.54 -15.20 6.42
CA PRO A 288 -12.77 -15.86 6.00
C PRO A 288 -13.59 -15.01 5.03
N LEU A 289 -13.63 -13.69 5.18
CA LEU A 289 -14.35 -12.83 4.23
C LEU A 289 -13.76 -12.93 2.82
N MET A 290 -12.44 -12.95 2.69
CA MET A 290 -11.76 -13.05 1.40
C MET A 290 -11.97 -14.43 0.77
N THR A 291 -11.88 -15.50 1.54
CA THR A 291 -12.12 -16.87 1.04
C THR A 291 -13.57 -17.09 0.63
N LEU A 292 -14.54 -16.56 1.38
CA LEU A 292 -15.96 -16.57 1.01
C LEU A 292 -16.23 -15.84 -0.32
N LEU A 293 -15.45 -14.80 -0.62
CA LEU A 293 -15.48 -14.07 -1.90
C LEU A 293 -14.56 -14.66 -2.97
N HIS A 294 -14.22 -15.95 -2.84
CA HIS A 294 -13.45 -16.74 -3.80
C HIS A 294 -12.00 -16.24 -4.03
N THR A 295 -11.37 -15.70 -2.99
CA THR A 295 -9.93 -15.46 -2.98
C THR A 295 -9.20 -16.74 -2.57
N PRO A 296 -8.12 -17.14 -3.27
CA PRO A 296 -7.30 -18.30 -2.87
C PRO A 296 -6.83 -18.19 -1.42
N PRO A 297 -6.83 -19.28 -0.63
CA PRO A 297 -6.50 -19.23 0.81
C PRO A 297 -5.14 -18.63 1.12
N ARG A 298 -4.11 -18.91 0.30
CA ARG A 298 -2.79 -18.29 0.46
C ARG A 298 -2.85 -16.78 0.27
N THR A 299 -3.44 -16.33 -0.82
CA THR A 299 -3.61 -14.90 -1.12
C THR A 299 -4.41 -14.20 0.00
N ALA A 300 -5.48 -14.85 0.49
CA ALA A 300 -6.29 -14.34 1.59
C ALA A 300 -5.49 -14.22 2.90
N LEU A 301 -4.69 -15.24 3.26
CA LEU A 301 -3.89 -15.23 4.48
C LEU A 301 -2.79 -14.16 4.43
N LEU A 302 -2.06 -14.06 3.33
CA LEU A 302 -0.98 -13.09 3.17
C LEU A 302 -1.53 -11.65 3.15
N CYS A 303 -2.61 -11.41 2.40
CA CYS A 303 -3.29 -10.12 2.38
C CYS A 303 -3.84 -9.75 3.78
N ALA A 304 -4.57 -10.66 4.44
CA ALA A 304 -5.11 -10.44 5.77
C ALA A 304 -4.00 -10.13 6.79
N SER A 305 -2.89 -10.87 6.73
CA SER A 305 -1.74 -10.64 7.61
C SER A 305 -1.11 -9.26 7.39
N ALA A 306 -1.02 -8.81 6.13
CA ALA A 306 -0.51 -7.49 5.79
C ALA A 306 -1.45 -6.37 6.29
N MET A 307 -2.77 -6.62 6.31
CA MET A 307 -3.80 -5.66 6.76
C MET A 307 -4.01 -5.62 8.27
N GLY A 308 -3.29 -6.45 9.05
CA GLY A 308 -3.39 -6.57 10.50
C GLY A 308 -2.71 -5.43 11.27
N ASN A 309 -2.96 -4.19 10.91
CA ASN A 309 -2.41 -2.99 11.54
C ASN A 309 -3.47 -1.88 11.61
N TYR A 310 -3.19 -0.80 12.35
CA TYR A 310 -4.00 0.42 12.35
C TYR A 310 -3.38 1.49 11.48
N SER A 311 -4.19 2.46 11.04
CA SER A 311 -3.80 3.49 10.08
C SER A 311 -3.56 4.84 10.75
N GLU A 312 -2.63 5.58 10.18
CA GLU A 312 -2.45 7.00 10.40
C GLU A 312 -3.71 7.83 10.04
N PHE A 313 -4.53 7.34 9.11
CA PHE A 313 -5.83 7.99 8.80
C PHE A 313 -6.80 7.92 9.95
N GLY A 314 -6.83 6.80 10.68
CA GLY A 314 -7.62 6.71 11.92
C GLY A 314 -7.19 7.78 12.92
N LEU A 315 -5.89 8.04 13.02
CA LEU A 315 -5.37 9.10 13.88
C LEU A 315 -5.80 10.50 13.40
N VAL A 316 -5.78 10.76 12.09
CA VAL A 316 -6.29 12.03 11.54
C VAL A 316 -7.76 12.23 11.90
N VAL A 317 -8.60 11.19 11.78
CA VAL A 317 -10.02 11.24 12.20
C VAL A 317 -10.14 11.62 13.68
N ILE A 318 -9.34 11.02 14.56
CA ILE A 318 -9.38 11.29 15.99
C ILE A 318 -8.92 12.71 16.32
N VAL A 319 -7.83 13.18 15.72
CA VAL A 319 -7.31 14.54 15.92
C VAL A 319 -8.35 15.58 15.46
N MET A 320 -9.02 15.34 14.35
CA MET A 320 -10.09 16.24 13.86
C MET A 320 -11.32 16.20 14.77
N ALA A 321 -11.73 15.02 15.23
CA ALA A 321 -12.83 14.86 16.18
C ALA A 321 -12.53 15.56 17.52
N SER A 322 -11.28 15.52 17.96
CA SER A 322 -10.82 16.24 19.15
C SER A 322 -10.86 17.76 18.96
N LYS A 323 -10.37 18.27 17.83
CA LYS A 323 -10.46 19.70 17.49
C LYS A 323 -11.92 20.19 17.39
N ALA A 324 -12.85 19.32 17.00
CA ALA A 324 -14.29 19.60 16.97
C ALA A 324 -14.96 19.49 18.36
N GLY A 325 -14.24 19.08 19.40
CA GLY A 325 -14.76 18.92 20.76
C GLY A 325 -15.64 17.68 20.96
N TRP A 326 -15.60 16.70 20.05
CA TRP A 326 -16.41 15.47 20.13
C TRP A 326 -15.77 14.38 21.00
N ILE A 327 -14.45 14.46 21.17
CA ILE A 327 -13.64 13.51 21.95
C ILE A 327 -12.52 14.26 22.68
N ASP A 328 -12.06 13.71 23.78
CA ASP A 328 -10.94 14.28 24.55
C ASP A 328 -9.63 14.26 23.73
N MET A 329 -8.78 15.29 23.92
CA MET A 329 -7.51 15.46 23.20
C MET A 329 -6.54 14.29 23.45
N HIS A 330 -6.55 13.70 24.64
CA HIS A 330 -5.66 12.58 25.01
C HIS A 330 -5.90 11.32 24.18
N TRP A 331 -7.07 11.17 23.53
CA TRP A 331 -7.33 10.07 22.63
C TRP A 331 -6.41 10.06 21.40
N GLY A 332 -5.93 11.21 20.95
CA GLY A 332 -4.93 11.29 19.89
C GLY A 332 -3.64 10.56 20.25
N SER A 333 -3.12 10.85 21.45
CA SER A 333 -1.92 10.18 21.98
C SER A 333 -2.17 8.68 22.26
N ALA A 334 -3.34 8.32 22.81
CA ALA A 334 -3.68 6.93 23.07
C ALA A 334 -3.76 6.10 21.76
N ILE A 335 -4.44 6.61 20.73
CA ILE A 335 -4.54 5.92 19.44
C ILE A 335 -3.16 5.83 18.77
N SER A 336 -2.29 6.83 18.90
CA SER A 336 -0.94 6.76 18.35
C SER A 336 -0.10 5.65 19.00
N VAL A 337 -0.25 5.42 20.30
CA VAL A 337 0.35 4.28 21.01
C VAL A 337 -0.25 2.95 20.50
N ALA A 338 -1.58 2.88 20.34
CA ALA A 338 -2.23 1.68 19.80
C ALA A 338 -1.73 1.34 18.39
N ILE A 339 -1.53 2.35 17.53
CA ILE A 339 -0.93 2.19 16.19
C ILE A 339 0.50 1.63 16.31
N ALA A 340 1.33 2.19 17.17
CA ALA A 340 2.71 1.72 17.38
C ALA A 340 2.74 0.26 17.82
N VAL A 341 1.92 -0.13 18.80
CA VAL A 341 1.79 -1.53 19.25
C VAL A 341 1.29 -2.42 18.11
N SER A 342 0.31 -1.95 17.33
CA SER A 342 -0.22 -2.71 16.19
C SER A 342 0.84 -3.00 15.12
N PHE A 343 1.76 -2.08 14.87
CA PHE A 343 2.86 -2.29 13.92
C PHE A 343 3.84 -3.34 14.39
N ILE A 344 4.14 -3.40 15.70
CA ILE A 344 5.00 -4.44 16.29
C ILE A 344 4.35 -5.81 16.11
N VAL A 345 3.06 -5.93 16.45
CA VAL A 345 2.29 -7.17 16.30
C VAL A 345 2.21 -7.59 14.83
N SER A 346 1.87 -6.65 13.96
CA SER A 346 1.72 -6.91 12.53
C SER A 346 3.05 -7.30 11.85
N SER A 347 4.16 -6.67 12.20
CA SER A 347 5.49 -7.03 11.71
C SER A 347 5.82 -8.49 12.07
N SER A 348 5.55 -8.89 13.32
CA SER A 348 5.75 -10.28 13.79
C SER A 348 4.84 -11.27 13.06
N LEU A 349 3.61 -10.91 12.79
CA LEU A 349 2.65 -11.74 12.06
C LEU A 349 3.07 -11.90 10.59
N ASN A 350 3.41 -10.81 9.94
CA ASN A 350 3.83 -10.81 8.54
C ASN A 350 5.11 -11.59 8.29
N SER A 351 6.10 -11.48 9.17
CA SER A 351 7.36 -12.25 9.04
C SER A 351 7.13 -13.76 9.07
N ARG A 352 6.08 -14.22 9.73
CA ARG A 352 5.72 -15.63 9.87
C ARG A 352 4.62 -16.12 8.93
N ALA A 353 3.96 -15.25 8.19
CA ALA A 353 2.78 -15.57 7.39
C ALA A 353 3.03 -16.70 6.37
N HIS A 354 4.14 -16.67 5.63
CA HIS A 354 4.52 -17.71 4.68
C HIS A 354 4.81 -19.06 5.37
N SER A 355 5.52 -19.04 6.49
CA SER A 355 5.83 -20.26 7.25
C SER A 355 4.57 -20.85 7.89
N LEU A 356 3.65 -20.00 8.34
CA LEU A 356 2.34 -20.39 8.85
C LEU A 356 1.50 -21.08 7.78
N TYR A 357 1.47 -20.51 6.57
CA TYR A 357 0.79 -21.13 5.44
C TYR A 357 1.37 -22.50 5.11
N ARG A 358 2.69 -22.61 4.94
CA ARG A 358 3.37 -23.87 4.64
C ARG A 358 3.15 -24.93 5.73
N ARG A 359 3.24 -24.54 7.00
CA ARG A 359 3.10 -25.47 8.14
C ARG A 359 1.70 -26.08 8.26
N TYR A 360 0.68 -25.30 7.94
CA TYR A 360 -0.73 -25.69 8.08
C TYR A 360 -1.44 -25.73 6.71
N HIS A 361 -0.72 -26.05 5.65
CA HIS A 361 -1.20 -26.02 4.27
C HIS A 361 -2.53 -26.76 4.08
N SER A 362 -2.62 -28.03 4.54
CA SER A 362 -3.84 -28.84 4.43
C SER A 362 -5.05 -28.22 5.17
N PHE A 363 -4.82 -27.50 6.27
CA PHE A 363 -5.88 -26.78 6.97
C PHE A 363 -6.40 -25.60 6.13
N TRP A 364 -5.50 -24.83 5.55
CA TRP A 364 -5.88 -23.67 4.75
C TRP A 364 -6.61 -24.05 3.44
N LEU A 365 -6.24 -25.17 2.84
CA LEU A 365 -6.92 -25.69 1.64
C LEU A 365 -8.40 -26.02 1.86
N ASN A 366 -8.84 -26.32 3.10
CA ASN A 366 -10.26 -26.54 3.38
C ASN A 366 -11.13 -25.28 3.12
N PHE A 367 -10.52 -24.11 3.01
CA PHE A 367 -11.20 -22.86 2.68
C PHE A 367 -11.13 -22.51 1.18
N GLU A 368 -10.55 -23.40 0.36
CA GLU A 368 -10.51 -23.18 -1.09
C GLU A 368 -11.90 -23.37 -1.70
N SER A 369 -12.34 -22.36 -2.44
CA SER A 369 -13.62 -22.41 -3.14
C SER A 369 -13.47 -23.21 -4.46
N SER A 370 -14.49 -24.02 -4.81
CA SER A 370 -14.52 -24.74 -6.08
C SER A 370 -14.36 -23.85 -7.31
N LYS A 371 -14.83 -22.59 -7.24
CA LYS A 371 -14.64 -21.60 -8.31
C LYS A 371 -13.19 -21.16 -8.49
N VAL A 372 -12.36 -21.24 -7.46
CA VAL A 372 -10.92 -20.95 -7.56
C VAL A 372 -10.21 -22.09 -8.29
N THR A 373 -10.67 -23.31 -8.10
CA THR A 373 -10.10 -24.51 -8.76
C THR A 373 -10.42 -24.53 -10.26
N GLU A 374 -11.55 -23.95 -10.70
CA GLU A 374 -11.91 -23.80 -12.11
C GLU A 374 -11.00 -22.79 -12.86
N ASP A 375 -10.43 -21.81 -12.17
CA ASP A 375 -9.48 -20.83 -12.71
C ASP A 375 -8.02 -21.35 -12.74
N THR A 376 -7.81 -22.66 -12.66
CA THR A 376 -6.45 -23.25 -12.69
C THR A 376 -5.81 -22.98 -14.03
N PRO A 377 -4.61 -22.39 -14.11
CA PRO A 377 -3.96 -22.11 -15.38
C PRO A 377 -3.67 -23.39 -16.15
N ASP A 378 -4.05 -23.45 -17.41
CA ASP A 378 -3.70 -24.56 -18.31
C ASP A 378 -2.21 -24.51 -18.66
N THR A 379 -1.44 -25.39 -18.01
CA THR A 379 0.00 -25.54 -18.23
C THR A 379 0.35 -26.82 -19.02
N GLU A 380 -0.65 -27.59 -19.45
CA GLU A 380 -0.46 -28.88 -20.10
C GLU A 380 0.37 -28.75 -21.38
N GLY A 381 1.41 -29.55 -21.53
CA GLY A 381 2.31 -29.55 -22.68
C GLY A 381 3.26 -28.31 -22.75
N ALA A 382 3.35 -27.52 -21.71
CA ALA A 382 4.38 -26.48 -21.61
C ALA A 382 5.74 -27.11 -21.26
N ARG A 383 6.78 -26.74 -22.00
CA ARG A 383 8.19 -27.11 -21.73
C ARG A 383 9.04 -25.92 -21.37
N ILE A 384 8.61 -24.73 -21.74
CA ILE A 384 9.31 -23.47 -21.48
C ILE A 384 8.32 -22.50 -20.88
N ILE A 385 8.66 -21.92 -19.73
CA ILE A 385 7.83 -20.93 -19.04
C ILE A 385 8.56 -19.58 -19.03
N VAL A 386 7.86 -18.52 -19.43
CA VAL A 386 8.33 -17.13 -19.36
C VAL A 386 7.52 -16.39 -18.30
N LEU A 387 8.16 -15.96 -17.24
CA LEU A 387 7.56 -15.26 -16.12
C LEU A 387 7.72 -13.75 -16.29
N GLY A 388 6.59 -13.02 -16.27
CA GLY A 388 6.55 -11.58 -16.50
C GLY A 388 6.47 -11.23 -17.98
N MET A 389 5.24 -11.06 -18.49
CA MET A 389 4.94 -10.71 -19.90
C MET A 389 4.99 -9.18 -20.12
N GLY A 390 6.05 -8.53 -19.61
CA GLY A 390 6.43 -7.17 -19.96
C GLY A 390 7.21 -7.12 -21.27
N ASN A 391 7.85 -5.98 -21.59
CA ASN A 391 8.58 -5.81 -22.86
C ASN A 391 9.66 -6.87 -23.07
N ILE A 392 10.44 -7.18 -22.03
CA ILE A 392 11.53 -8.15 -22.10
C ILE A 392 10.99 -9.57 -22.21
N GLY A 393 10.05 -9.94 -21.32
CA GLY A 393 9.47 -11.27 -21.35
C GLY A 393 8.68 -11.56 -22.61
N THR A 394 7.99 -10.56 -23.17
CA THR A 394 7.31 -10.69 -24.47
C THR A 394 8.30 -10.95 -25.60
N GLY A 395 9.41 -10.20 -25.65
CA GLY A 395 10.47 -10.43 -26.64
C GLY A 395 11.11 -11.81 -26.51
N ALA A 396 11.37 -12.25 -25.27
CA ALA A 396 11.87 -13.61 -25.01
C ALA A 396 10.87 -14.68 -25.42
N PHE A 397 9.58 -14.48 -25.07
CA PHE A 397 8.51 -15.38 -25.47
C PHE A 397 8.43 -15.54 -27.01
N ASP A 398 8.35 -14.42 -27.74
CA ASP A 398 8.20 -14.43 -29.20
C ASP A 398 9.40 -15.13 -29.86
N THR A 399 10.63 -14.79 -29.44
CA THR A 399 11.86 -15.40 -29.98
C THR A 399 11.91 -16.92 -29.77
N ILE A 400 11.47 -17.39 -28.60
CA ILE A 400 11.49 -18.81 -28.29
C ILE A 400 10.30 -19.53 -28.94
N ALA A 401 9.15 -18.89 -29.02
CA ALA A 401 7.95 -19.43 -29.63
C ALA A 401 8.11 -19.66 -31.13
N GLU A 402 8.97 -18.91 -31.85
CA GLU A 402 9.33 -19.16 -33.23
C GLU A 402 9.93 -20.58 -33.45
N LYS A 403 10.66 -21.09 -32.43
CA LYS A 403 11.32 -22.40 -32.50
C LYS A 403 10.53 -23.52 -31.84
N HIS A 404 9.83 -23.23 -30.76
CA HIS A 404 9.18 -24.23 -29.89
C HIS A 404 7.64 -24.17 -29.94
N GLY A 405 7.05 -23.20 -30.63
CA GLY A 405 5.62 -23.09 -30.84
C GLY A 405 4.82 -23.08 -29.55
N ARG A 406 3.83 -23.95 -29.46
CA ARG A 406 2.91 -24.03 -28.30
C ARG A 406 3.54 -24.58 -27.01
N ALA A 407 4.78 -25.10 -27.08
CA ALA A 407 5.49 -25.53 -25.86
C ALA A 407 5.94 -24.36 -24.95
N VAL A 408 5.81 -23.13 -25.45
CA VAL A 408 6.12 -21.90 -24.65
C VAL A 408 4.85 -21.38 -24.00
N LEU A 409 4.94 -21.11 -22.68
CA LEU A 409 3.87 -20.55 -21.87
C LEU A 409 4.32 -19.25 -21.23
N GLY A 410 3.59 -18.17 -21.44
CA GLY A 410 3.80 -16.90 -20.75
C GLY A 410 2.93 -16.83 -19.49
N VAL A 411 3.51 -16.32 -18.40
CA VAL A 411 2.83 -16.14 -17.11
C VAL A 411 2.95 -14.69 -16.66
N ASP A 412 1.84 -14.05 -16.33
CA ASP A 412 1.82 -12.69 -15.72
C ASP A 412 0.63 -12.57 -14.77
N VAL A 413 0.74 -11.72 -13.78
CA VAL A 413 -0.35 -11.42 -12.83
C VAL A 413 -1.37 -10.46 -13.43
N ASN A 414 -0.96 -9.64 -14.39
CA ASN A 414 -1.75 -8.55 -14.94
C ASN A 414 -2.72 -9.02 -16.01
N ALA A 415 -3.99 -9.20 -15.64
CA ALA A 415 -5.06 -9.68 -16.52
C ALA A 415 -5.24 -8.82 -17.81
N ARG A 416 -4.98 -7.50 -17.77
CA ARG A 416 -5.08 -6.64 -18.97
C ARG A 416 -3.99 -6.95 -19.98
N LYS A 417 -2.74 -7.09 -19.53
CA LYS A 417 -1.65 -7.51 -20.41
C LYS A 417 -1.93 -8.87 -21.04
N LEU A 418 -2.46 -9.80 -20.25
CA LEU A 418 -2.80 -11.13 -20.74
C LEU A 418 -3.90 -11.09 -21.82
N GLN A 419 -4.90 -10.23 -21.69
CA GLN A 419 -5.90 -10.02 -22.74
C GLN A 419 -5.27 -9.47 -24.03
N GLU A 420 -4.32 -8.55 -23.94
CA GLU A 420 -3.60 -8.02 -25.10
C GLU A 420 -2.77 -9.12 -25.77
N HIS A 421 -2.06 -9.95 -24.99
CA HIS A 421 -1.28 -11.09 -25.52
C HIS A 421 -2.17 -12.18 -26.15
N SER A 422 -3.30 -12.49 -25.52
CA SER A 422 -4.27 -13.46 -26.07
C SER A 422 -4.86 -13.01 -27.41
N ARG A 423 -5.07 -11.71 -27.62
CA ARG A 423 -5.55 -11.15 -28.91
C ARG A 423 -4.58 -11.42 -30.08
N VAL A 424 -3.30 -11.53 -29.79
CA VAL A 424 -2.26 -11.87 -30.79
C VAL A 424 -1.85 -13.33 -30.70
N HIS A 425 -2.73 -14.20 -30.16
CA HIS A 425 -2.59 -15.64 -30.08
C HIS A 425 -1.37 -16.16 -29.31
N ARG A 426 -0.78 -15.38 -28.39
CA ARG A 426 0.23 -15.88 -27.46
C ARG A 426 -0.43 -16.77 -26.42
N ARG A 427 0.19 -17.92 -26.14
CA ARG A 427 -0.24 -18.79 -25.05
C ARG A 427 0.19 -18.22 -23.72
N VAL A 428 -0.76 -17.61 -23.01
CA VAL A 428 -0.50 -16.91 -21.73
C VAL A 428 -1.54 -17.29 -20.68
N VAL A 429 -1.11 -17.32 -19.42
CA VAL A 429 -1.98 -17.65 -18.28
C VAL A 429 -1.80 -16.62 -17.16
N SER A 430 -2.89 -16.38 -16.41
CA SER A 430 -2.86 -15.52 -15.25
C SER A 430 -2.43 -16.30 -14.02
N ALA A 431 -1.20 -16.07 -13.55
CA ALA A 431 -0.72 -16.65 -12.31
C ALA A 431 0.32 -15.75 -11.64
N ASP A 432 0.50 -15.96 -10.35
CA ASP A 432 1.56 -15.34 -9.57
C ASP A 432 2.74 -16.30 -9.49
N ALA A 433 3.85 -15.97 -10.13
CA ALA A 433 5.07 -16.78 -10.12
C ALA A 433 5.69 -16.89 -8.72
N SER A 434 5.40 -15.98 -7.81
CA SER A 434 5.83 -16.04 -6.42
C SER A 434 4.95 -16.95 -5.55
N ASP A 435 3.88 -17.54 -6.15
CA ASP A 435 2.96 -18.43 -5.47
C ASP A 435 3.41 -19.90 -5.57
N PRO A 436 3.83 -20.56 -4.47
CA PRO A 436 4.13 -21.99 -4.48
C PRO A 436 2.98 -22.86 -4.97
N ASP A 437 1.70 -22.46 -4.71
CA ASP A 437 0.54 -23.24 -5.12
C ASP A 437 0.40 -23.29 -6.65
N PHE A 438 0.84 -22.26 -7.36
CA PHE A 438 0.96 -22.30 -8.81
C PHE A 438 1.93 -23.42 -9.25
N TRP A 439 3.11 -23.49 -8.63
CA TRP A 439 4.15 -24.46 -8.97
C TRP A 439 3.80 -25.89 -8.59
N TYR A 440 3.03 -26.11 -7.52
CA TYR A 440 2.52 -27.45 -7.18
C TYR A 440 1.52 -27.98 -8.22
N ARG A 441 0.89 -27.11 -9.00
CA ARG A 441 -0.05 -27.46 -10.07
C ARG A 441 0.64 -27.60 -11.43
N VAL A 442 1.87 -27.09 -11.56
CA VAL A 442 2.70 -27.22 -12.75
C VAL A 442 3.46 -28.53 -12.70
N ASN A 443 3.41 -29.31 -13.77
CA ASN A 443 4.26 -30.50 -13.88
C ASN A 443 5.71 -30.11 -14.16
N LEU A 444 6.45 -29.75 -13.11
CA LEU A 444 7.85 -29.30 -13.19
C LEU A 444 8.77 -30.33 -13.85
N GLY A 445 8.39 -31.62 -13.90
CA GLY A 445 9.17 -32.67 -14.56
C GLY A 445 9.19 -32.54 -16.09
N GLU A 446 8.21 -31.86 -16.69
CA GLU A 446 8.14 -31.61 -18.13
C GLU A 446 8.74 -30.26 -18.54
N ILE A 447 8.98 -29.37 -17.58
CA ILE A 447 9.54 -28.04 -17.85
C ILE A 447 11.05 -28.15 -17.98
N GLU A 448 11.60 -27.66 -19.06
CA GLU A 448 13.03 -27.68 -19.38
C GLU A 448 13.71 -26.35 -19.08
N LEU A 449 12.98 -25.24 -19.24
CA LEU A 449 13.51 -23.89 -19.10
C LEU A 449 12.49 -22.96 -18.45
N ILE A 450 12.92 -22.20 -17.45
CA ILE A 450 12.16 -21.10 -16.85
C ILE A 450 12.95 -19.80 -17.05
N LEU A 451 12.31 -18.84 -17.73
CA LEU A 451 12.83 -17.50 -17.95
C LEU A 451 12.13 -16.53 -17.00
N ILE A 452 12.88 -15.87 -16.14
CA ILE A 452 12.35 -14.94 -15.15
C ILE A 452 12.64 -13.51 -15.63
N ALA A 453 11.59 -12.79 -16.04
CA ALA A 453 11.65 -11.41 -16.52
C ALA A 453 10.74 -10.48 -15.69
N LEU A 454 10.73 -10.67 -14.36
CA LEU A 454 9.97 -9.84 -13.44
C LEU A 454 10.66 -8.49 -13.25
N THR A 455 9.91 -7.51 -12.72
CA THR A 455 10.37 -6.12 -12.70
C THR A 455 11.43 -5.85 -11.63
N HIS A 456 11.36 -6.57 -10.51
CA HIS A 456 12.21 -6.38 -9.34
C HIS A 456 13.15 -7.57 -9.13
N HIS A 457 14.40 -7.27 -8.78
CA HIS A 457 15.42 -8.29 -8.56
C HIS A 457 15.05 -9.24 -7.42
N GLU A 458 14.47 -8.72 -6.35
CA GLU A 458 14.02 -9.50 -5.20
C GLU A 458 12.96 -10.54 -5.58
N GLU A 459 12.05 -10.19 -6.51
CA GLU A 459 11.06 -11.14 -7.06
C GLU A 459 11.72 -12.22 -7.89
N ASN A 460 12.72 -11.87 -8.72
CA ASN A 460 13.50 -12.82 -9.51
C ASN A 460 14.22 -13.83 -8.59
N MET A 461 14.85 -13.33 -7.53
CA MET A 461 15.53 -14.16 -6.53
C MET A 461 14.57 -15.06 -5.75
N LEU A 462 13.40 -14.51 -5.37
CA LEU A 462 12.36 -15.29 -4.67
C LEU A 462 11.92 -16.49 -5.51
N VAL A 463 11.60 -16.28 -6.78
CA VAL A 463 11.18 -17.35 -7.70
C VAL A 463 12.32 -18.32 -7.97
N ALA A 464 13.54 -17.86 -8.21
CA ALA A 464 14.70 -18.70 -8.45
C ALA A 464 14.99 -19.62 -7.25
N ASN A 465 14.98 -19.06 -6.04
CA ASN A 465 15.15 -19.85 -4.80
C ASN A 465 14.02 -20.85 -4.60
N MET A 466 12.78 -20.49 -4.94
CA MET A 466 11.64 -21.42 -4.88
C MET A 466 11.81 -22.60 -5.83
N MET A 467 12.33 -22.38 -7.05
CA MET A 467 12.63 -23.48 -7.97
C MET A 467 13.66 -24.45 -7.39
N ARG A 468 14.66 -23.93 -6.70
CA ARG A 468 15.65 -24.76 -5.98
C ARG A 468 15.01 -25.55 -4.83
N GLU A 469 14.17 -24.91 -4.01
CA GLU A 469 13.46 -25.56 -2.89
C GLU A 469 12.50 -26.66 -3.38
N LEU A 470 11.85 -26.46 -4.52
CA LEU A 470 10.98 -27.46 -5.16
C LEU A 470 11.74 -28.59 -5.88
N GLY A 471 13.07 -28.53 -5.87
CA GLY A 471 13.91 -29.56 -6.49
C GLY A 471 13.88 -29.55 -8.02
N TYR A 472 13.53 -28.40 -8.64
CA TYR A 472 13.51 -28.27 -10.09
C TYR A 472 14.91 -28.48 -10.68
N LYS A 473 15.00 -29.34 -11.70
CA LYS A 473 16.27 -29.76 -12.33
C LYS A 473 16.54 -29.12 -13.69
N GLY A 474 15.56 -28.41 -14.24
CA GLY A 474 15.70 -27.71 -15.51
C GLY A 474 16.53 -26.43 -15.35
N LYS A 475 16.66 -25.70 -16.44
CA LYS A 475 17.43 -24.45 -16.47
C LYS A 475 16.56 -23.28 -15.99
N VAL A 476 17.15 -22.41 -15.16
CA VAL A 476 16.55 -21.14 -14.75
C VAL A 476 17.46 -20.01 -15.18
N ALA A 477 16.91 -19.04 -15.91
CA ALA A 477 17.64 -17.83 -16.29
C ALA A 477 16.80 -16.60 -15.93
N ALA A 478 17.42 -15.60 -15.33
CA ALA A 478 16.75 -14.37 -14.93
C ALA A 478 17.38 -13.13 -15.56
N VAL A 479 16.55 -12.15 -15.88
CA VAL A 479 16.99 -10.84 -16.36
C VAL A 479 17.36 -9.98 -15.16
N VAL A 480 18.52 -9.36 -15.20
CA VAL A 480 19.02 -8.42 -14.20
C VAL A 480 19.44 -7.11 -14.86
N ARG A 481 19.57 -6.05 -14.06
CA ARG A 481 19.94 -4.72 -14.54
C ARG A 481 21.37 -4.35 -14.19
N PHE A 482 21.85 -4.82 -13.04
CA PHE A 482 23.15 -4.47 -12.47
C PHE A 482 24.03 -5.70 -12.30
N ASN A 483 25.36 -5.50 -12.33
CA ASN A 483 26.33 -6.59 -12.21
C ASN A 483 26.29 -7.25 -10.82
N GLU A 484 25.94 -6.50 -9.77
CA GLU A 484 25.79 -7.02 -8.42
C GLU A 484 24.64 -8.05 -8.34
N GLU A 485 23.50 -7.74 -9.00
CA GLU A 485 22.35 -8.64 -9.12
C GLU A 485 22.69 -9.92 -9.90
N ALA A 486 23.51 -9.79 -10.96
CA ALA A 486 24.00 -10.94 -11.73
C ALA A 486 24.86 -11.85 -10.86
N THR A 487 25.82 -11.26 -10.15
CA THR A 487 26.73 -11.98 -9.25
C THR A 487 25.96 -12.74 -8.17
N GLU A 488 24.92 -12.13 -7.61
CA GLU A 488 24.06 -12.77 -6.59
C GLU A 488 23.30 -13.98 -7.15
N LEU A 489 22.70 -13.87 -8.34
CA LEU A 489 22.00 -14.98 -9.00
C LEU A 489 22.95 -16.12 -9.36
N GLU A 490 24.12 -15.82 -9.93
CA GLU A 490 25.12 -16.80 -10.33
C GLU A 490 25.73 -17.52 -9.11
N ALA A 491 25.98 -16.81 -8.01
CA ALA A 491 26.42 -17.41 -6.74
C ALA A 491 25.38 -18.42 -6.19
N ASN A 492 24.11 -18.22 -6.51
CA ASN A 492 23.03 -19.14 -6.18
C ASN A 492 22.80 -20.25 -7.22
N GLY A 493 23.61 -20.33 -8.26
CA GLY A 493 23.58 -21.39 -9.28
C GLY A 493 22.59 -21.17 -10.42
N PHE A 494 22.09 -19.93 -10.59
CA PHE A 494 21.17 -19.56 -11.67
C PHE A 494 21.89 -18.80 -12.78
N SER A 495 21.35 -18.81 -13.99
CA SER A 495 21.89 -18.04 -15.10
C SER A 495 21.34 -16.60 -15.04
N ALA A 496 22.22 -15.61 -15.12
CA ALA A 496 21.84 -14.21 -15.18
C ALA A 496 22.07 -13.62 -16.57
N PHE A 497 21.16 -12.78 -17.03
CA PHE A 497 21.27 -11.99 -18.23
C PHE A 497 21.25 -10.50 -17.89
N ASN A 498 22.42 -9.84 -17.94
CA ASN A 498 22.51 -8.43 -17.67
C ASN A 498 22.01 -7.62 -18.87
N LEU A 499 20.82 -6.99 -18.68
CA LEU A 499 20.15 -6.25 -19.74
C LEU A 499 20.98 -5.07 -20.27
N TYR A 500 21.59 -4.28 -19.38
CA TYR A 500 22.30 -3.07 -19.79
C TYR A 500 23.63 -3.36 -20.50
N GLU A 501 24.34 -4.38 -20.07
CA GLU A 501 25.57 -4.82 -20.72
C GLU A 501 25.31 -5.29 -22.14
N HIS A 502 24.28 -6.15 -22.31
CA HIS A 502 23.94 -6.70 -23.62
C HIS A 502 23.22 -5.70 -24.52
N ALA A 503 22.46 -4.76 -23.96
CA ALA A 503 21.81 -3.70 -24.73
C ALA A 503 22.83 -2.78 -25.40
N GLY A 504 23.95 -2.47 -24.73
CA GLY A 504 25.03 -1.68 -25.29
C GLY A 504 25.68 -2.32 -26.53
N ALA A 505 26.00 -3.61 -26.43
CA ALA A 505 26.54 -4.38 -27.55
C ALA A 505 25.53 -4.53 -28.71
N GLY A 506 24.27 -4.81 -28.36
CA GLY A 506 23.17 -4.90 -29.33
C GLY A 506 22.91 -3.58 -30.07
N PHE A 507 22.93 -2.46 -29.35
CA PHE A 507 22.80 -1.13 -29.93
C PHE A 507 23.92 -0.83 -30.92
N ALA A 508 25.18 -1.08 -30.53
CA ALA A 508 26.35 -0.87 -31.40
C ALA A 508 26.26 -1.73 -32.66
N SER A 509 25.91 -3.01 -32.55
CA SER A 509 25.71 -3.93 -33.68
C SER A 509 24.59 -3.47 -34.61
N HIS A 510 23.48 -3.02 -34.07
CA HIS A 510 22.35 -2.49 -34.85
C HIS A 510 22.70 -1.20 -35.60
N ALA A 511 23.44 -0.30 -34.95
CA ALA A 511 23.90 0.93 -35.59
C ALA A 511 24.94 0.67 -36.71
N ALA A 512 25.85 -0.26 -36.46
CA ALA A 512 26.88 -0.64 -37.45
C ALA A 512 26.34 -1.33 -38.71
N GLN A 513 25.22 -2.04 -38.61
CA GLN A 513 24.55 -2.64 -39.77
C GLN A 513 23.93 -1.61 -40.73
N ARG A 514 23.80 -0.36 -40.33
CA ARG A 514 23.26 0.75 -41.13
C ARG A 514 24.34 1.68 -41.70
N LEU A 515 25.62 1.39 -41.45
CA LEU A 515 26.78 2.00 -42.06
C LEU A 515 27.22 1.23 -43.32
#